data_da3d3ff1ea0e4a944dd23275c67eced0
#
_entry.id   da3d3ff1ea0e4a944dd23275c67eced0
#
_cell.length_a   1.000
_cell.length_b   1.000
_cell.length_c   1.000
_cell.angle_alpha   90.00
_cell.angle_beta   90.00
_cell.angle_gamma   90.00
#
_symmetry.space_group_name_H-M   'P 1'
#
loop_
_entity.id
_entity.type
_entity.pdbx_description
1 polymer ?
#
loop_
_entity_poly.entity_id
_entity_poly.type
_entity_poly.pdbx_seq_one_letter_code
_entity_poly.pdbx_strand_id
1 'polypeptide(L)'
;DSPFAGLAPIFGVSGLTFFTVWASAVIFKLISVSATTVTTVTTKWKIAGFYTLSGLIVGTLSVYTSSLNFVKAVETRALTVTLLQGNIAQNLKWDPNYFYTTLSIYQHLIEQNLADTELLILPESALPALENRIAPFFASLDQVARAQHREVMVGTVYRDDISGKLLNSIMVAGNTQFPYQLDTTNRYNKHHLVPFGEYVPLENLLRPLNSVFNLPMSAFDRGDAVQPSLRAKNHYFMPAICYEIIFGEQLRRNLKPETDYI
;
A
#
# COMPACT_ATOMS: atom_id res chain seq x y z
N ASP A 1 -16.44 -5.05 -10.81
CA ASP A 1 -16.90 -5.11 -9.40
C ASP A 1 -17.34 -6.53 -9.08
N SER A 2 -16.92 -7.06 -7.93
CA SER A 2 -17.30 -8.41 -7.48
C SER A 2 -18.71 -8.39 -6.90
N PRO A 3 -19.58 -9.42 -7.17
CA PRO A 3 -20.88 -9.54 -6.50
C PRO A 3 -20.76 -9.72 -4.98
N PHE A 4 -19.55 -10.01 -4.49
CA PHE A 4 -19.24 -10.15 -3.05
C PHE A 4 -18.59 -8.91 -2.45
N ALA A 5 -18.46 -7.81 -3.20
CA ALA A 5 -17.77 -6.58 -2.74
C ALA A 5 -18.33 -6.05 -1.42
N GLY A 6 -19.64 -6.17 -1.18
CA GLY A 6 -20.26 -5.76 0.08
C GLY A 6 -19.77 -6.51 1.31
N LEU A 7 -19.18 -7.70 1.14
CA LEU A 7 -18.61 -8.48 2.24
C LEU A 7 -17.17 -8.07 2.61
N ALA A 8 -16.52 -7.25 1.75
CA ALA A 8 -15.12 -6.84 1.96
C ALA A 8 -14.86 -6.14 3.30
N PRO A 9 -15.73 -5.22 3.79
CA PRO A 9 -15.50 -4.54 5.06
C PRO A 9 -15.49 -5.49 6.27
N ILE A 10 -16.14 -6.67 6.15
CA ILE A 10 -16.26 -7.64 7.25
C ILE A 10 -15.18 -8.73 7.12
N PHE A 11 -14.97 -9.26 5.93
CA PHE A 11 -14.14 -10.45 5.68
C PHE A 11 -12.81 -10.15 4.99
N GLY A 12 -12.60 -8.90 4.55
CA GLY A 12 -11.40 -8.49 3.82
C GLY A 12 -11.28 -9.15 2.44
N VAL A 13 -10.15 -8.92 1.77
CA VAL A 13 -9.87 -9.47 0.42
C VAL A 13 -9.83 -11.00 0.43
N SER A 14 -9.25 -11.60 1.49
CA SER A 14 -9.19 -13.06 1.64
C SER A 14 -10.59 -13.69 1.71
N GLY A 15 -11.54 -13.01 2.36
CA GLY A 15 -12.94 -13.44 2.38
C GLY A 15 -13.60 -13.39 0.99
N LEU A 16 -13.31 -12.37 0.19
CA LEU A 16 -13.81 -12.31 -1.19
C LEU A 16 -13.29 -13.46 -2.03
N THR A 17 -12.02 -13.82 -1.88
CA THR A 17 -11.43 -15.00 -2.55
C THR A 17 -12.16 -16.29 -2.12
N PHE A 18 -12.39 -16.46 -0.83
CA PHE A 18 -13.15 -17.61 -0.31
C PHE A 18 -14.54 -17.68 -0.92
N PHE A 19 -15.32 -16.59 -0.91
CA PHE A 19 -16.68 -16.58 -1.48
C PHE A 19 -16.68 -16.80 -2.98
N THR A 20 -15.68 -16.37 -3.71
CA THR A 20 -15.55 -16.61 -5.15
C THR A 20 -15.31 -18.10 -5.44
N VAL A 21 -14.39 -18.74 -4.70
CA VAL A 21 -14.12 -20.18 -4.83
C VAL A 21 -15.35 -21.00 -4.40
N TRP A 22 -15.99 -20.62 -3.29
CA TRP A 22 -17.22 -21.23 -2.82
C TRP A 22 -18.33 -21.15 -3.86
N ALA A 23 -18.57 -19.96 -4.46
CA ALA A 23 -19.58 -19.79 -5.51
C ALA A 23 -19.30 -20.67 -6.73
N SER A 24 -18.05 -20.77 -7.14
CA SER A 24 -17.62 -21.66 -8.23
C SER A 24 -17.92 -23.12 -7.91
N ALA A 25 -17.64 -23.56 -6.67
CA ALA A 25 -17.95 -24.90 -6.21
C ALA A 25 -19.48 -25.17 -6.16
N VAL A 26 -20.27 -24.19 -5.74
CA VAL A 26 -21.75 -24.26 -5.74
C VAL A 26 -22.26 -24.43 -7.16
N ILE A 27 -21.81 -23.61 -8.10
CA ILE A 27 -22.22 -23.70 -9.52
C ILE A 27 -21.84 -25.07 -10.10
N PHE A 28 -20.61 -25.51 -9.88
CA PHE A 28 -20.16 -26.83 -10.34
C PHE A 28 -21.04 -27.96 -9.78
N LYS A 29 -21.38 -27.86 -8.48
CA LYS A 29 -22.21 -28.88 -7.83
C LYS A 29 -23.64 -28.91 -8.39
N LEU A 30 -24.24 -27.75 -8.64
CA LEU A 30 -25.58 -27.66 -9.25
C LEU A 30 -25.60 -28.27 -10.65
N ILE A 31 -24.59 -28.00 -11.47
CA ILE A 31 -24.44 -28.59 -12.81
C ILE A 31 -24.26 -30.13 -12.70
N SER A 32 -23.36 -30.57 -11.83
CA SER A 32 -23.04 -31.99 -11.65
C SER A 32 -24.25 -32.81 -11.15
N VAL A 33 -25.04 -32.27 -10.21
CA VAL A 33 -26.25 -32.92 -9.70
C VAL A 33 -27.31 -33.08 -10.79
N SER A 34 -27.42 -32.10 -11.68
CA SER A 34 -28.32 -32.21 -12.84
C SER A 34 -27.90 -33.30 -13.81
N ALA A 35 -26.58 -33.49 -13.99
CA ALA A 35 -26.02 -34.44 -14.97
C ALA A 35 -25.96 -35.91 -14.48
N THR A 36 -25.99 -36.16 -13.16
CA THR A 36 -25.86 -37.52 -12.62
C THR A 36 -27.15 -38.30 -12.66
N THR A 37 -27.11 -39.55 -13.14
CA THR A 37 -28.22 -40.48 -13.17
C THR A 37 -28.36 -41.37 -11.93
N VAL A 38 -27.37 -41.35 -11.04
CA VAL A 38 -27.18 -42.28 -9.91
C VAL A 38 -27.98 -41.92 -8.66
N THR A 39 -28.45 -40.69 -8.51
CA THR A 39 -29.18 -40.23 -7.31
C THR A 39 -30.68 -40.13 -7.54
N THR A 40 -31.49 -40.43 -6.50
CA THR A 40 -32.95 -40.26 -6.56
C THR A 40 -33.33 -38.79 -6.80
N VAL A 41 -34.46 -38.57 -7.47
CA VAL A 41 -34.97 -37.22 -7.78
C VAL A 41 -35.11 -36.38 -6.53
N THR A 42 -35.61 -36.96 -5.45
CA THR A 42 -35.77 -36.28 -4.14
C THR A 42 -34.44 -35.81 -3.54
N THR A 43 -33.37 -36.60 -3.68
CA THR A 43 -32.03 -36.25 -3.22
C THR A 43 -31.44 -35.10 -4.05
N LYS A 44 -31.64 -35.14 -5.38
CA LYS A 44 -31.22 -34.05 -6.28
C LYS A 44 -31.85 -32.71 -5.88
N TRP A 45 -33.13 -32.67 -5.64
CA TRP A 45 -33.84 -31.46 -5.21
C TRP A 45 -33.39 -30.95 -3.86
N LYS A 46 -33.11 -31.80 -2.89
CA LYS A 46 -32.57 -31.40 -1.56
C LYS A 46 -31.21 -30.78 -1.72
N ILE A 47 -30.31 -31.38 -2.48
CA ILE A 47 -28.95 -30.86 -2.72
C ILE A 47 -29.02 -29.52 -3.48
N ALA A 48 -29.78 -29.47 -4.57
CA ALA A 48 -29.94 -28.23 -5.34
C ALA A 48 -30.53 -27.11 -4.48
N GLY A 49 -31.58 -27.41 -3.70
CA GLY A 49 -32.21 -26.45 -2.79
C GLY A 49 -31.25 -25.91 -1.74
N PHE A 50 -30.41 -26.75 -1.13
CA PHE A 50 -29.41 -26.33 -0.16
C PHE A 50 -28.39 -25.35 -0.77
N TYR A 51 -27.84 -25.69 -1.92
CA TYR A 51 -26.83 -24.81 -2.57
C TYR A 51 -27.46 -23.52 -3.11
N THR A 52 -28.65 -23.56 -3.65
CA THR A 52 -29.38 -22.35 -4.09
C THR A 52 -29.68 -21.43 -2.90
N LEU A 53 -30.18 -21.99 -1.79
CA LEU A 53 -30.49 -21.24 -0.59
C LEU A 53 -29.20 -20.59 0.00
N SER A 54 -28.09 -21.34 0.06
CA SER A 54 -26.81 -20.81 0.54
C SER A 54 -26.32 -19.67 -0.35
N GLY A 55 -26.46 -19.76 -1.67
CA GLY A 55 -26.13 -18.71 -2.63
C GLY A 55 -26.98 -17.43 -2.42
N LEU A 56 -28.29 -17.63 -2.21
CA LEU A 56 -29.21 -16.52 -1.92
C LEU A 56 -28.85 -15.81 -0.60
N ILE A 57 -28.53 -16.56 0.44
CA ILE A 57 -28.14 -15.99 1.75
C ILE A 57 -26.87 -15.15 1.59
N VAL A 58 -25.83 -15.67 0.96
CA VAL A 58 -24.56 -14.94 0.76
C VAL A 58 -24.75 -13.73 -0.14
N GLY A 59 -25.52 -13.85 -1.23
CA GLY A 59 -25.85 -12.73 -2.11
C GLY A 59 -26.63 -11.63 -1.40
N THR A 60 -27.69 -12.00 -0.66
CA THR A 60 -28.49 -11.05 0.13
C THR A 60 -27.62 -10.35 1.20
N LEU A 61 -26.76 -11.10 1.89
CA LEU A 61 -25.84 -10.53 2.87
C LEU A 61 -24.88 -9.54 2.21
N SER A 62 -24.33 -9.87 1.04
CA SER A 62 -23.45 -8.96 0.30
C SER A 62 -24.16 -7.67 -0.09
N VAL A 63 -25.38 -7.75 -0.61
CA VAL A 63 -26.19 -6.55 -0.95
C VAL A 63 -26.50 -5.74 0.29
N TYR A 64 -26.91 -6.39 1.38
CA TYR A 64 -27.19 -5.70 2.64
C TYR A 64 -25.96 -4.97 3.19
N THR A 65 -24.83 -5.65 3.26
CA THR A 65 -23.58 -5.06 3.80
C THR A 65 -23.04 -3.96 2.90
N SER A 66 -23.28 -3.99 1.58
CA SER A 66 -22.89 -2.91 0.67
C SER A 66 -23.66 -1.58 0.94
N SER A 67 -24.83 -1.67 1.57
CA SER A 67 -25.60 -0.48 1.97
C SER A 67 -25.18 0.11 3.33
N LEU A 68 -24.28 -0.58 4.07
CA LEU A 68 -23.80 -0.11 5.37
C LEU A 68 -22.61 0.84 5.19
N ASN A 69 -22.69 1.99 5.85
CA ASN A 69 -21.58 2.93 5.91
C ASN A 69 -20.67 2.61 7.10
N PHE A 70 -19.56 1.91 6.84
CA PHE A 70 -18.57 1.56 7.86
C PHE A 70 -17.64 2.72 8.23
N VAL A 71 -17.57 3.75 7.37
CA VAL A 71 -16.69 4.90 7.53
C VAL A 71 -17.51 6.18 7.33
N LYS A 72 -17.29 7.18 8.18
CA LYS A 72 -17.86 8.52 8.02
C LYS A 72 -16.73 9.50 7.70
N ALA A 73 -16.88 10.26 6.62
CA ALA A 73 -15.97 11.36 6.33
C ALA A 73 -16.10 12.45 7.42
N VAL A 74 -14.96 12.99 7.84
CA VAL A 74 -14.90 14.14 8.77
C VAL A 74 -14.56 15.38 7.95
N GLU A 75 -15.57 16.02 7.38
CA GLU A 75 -15.42 17.14 6.43
C GLU A 75 -14.68 18.34 7.01
N THR A 76 -14.75 18.56 8.32
CA THR A 76 -14.05 19.67 9.00
C THR A 76 -12.52 19.53 9.01
N ARG A 77 -11.99 18.39 8.59
CA ARG A 77 -10.56 18.10 8.49
C ARG A 77 -10.12 17.82 7.05
N ALA A 78 -10.83 18.32 6.07
CA ALA A 78 -10.46 18.17 4.67
C ALA A 78 -9.08 18.80 4.40
N LEU A 79 -8.25 18.11 3.62
CA LEU A 79 -6.91 18.52 3.25
C LEU A 79 -6.81 18.55 1.72
N THR A 80 -6.26 19.63 1.16
CA THR A 80 -5.97 19.71 -0.28
C THR A 80 -4.67 18.97 -0.58
N VAL A 81 -4.81 17.86 -1.30
CA VAL A 81 -3.68 16.97 -1.64
C VAL A 81 -3.47 16.91 -3.13
N THR A 82 -2.22 17.02 -3.58
CA THR A 82 -1.82 16.75 -4.97
C THR A 82 -0.91 15.54 -5.03
N LEU A 83 -1.29 14.55 -5.84
CA LEU A 83 -0.48 13.36 -6.10
C LEU A 83 0.40 13.62 -7.32
N LEU A 84 1.71 13.51 -7.16
CA LEU A 84 2.68 13.71 -8.24
C LEU A 84 3.10 12.36 -8.83
N GLN A 85 2.90 12.19 -10.13
CA GLN A 85 3.31 10.99 -10.84
C GLN A 85 4.32 11.34 -11.94
N GLY A 86 5.58 10.94 -11.74
CA GLY A 86 6.67 11.20 -12.70
C GLY A 86 6.61 10.33 -13.95
N ASN A 87 5.79 9.29 -13.95
CA ASN A 87 5.61 8.33 -15.04
C ASN A 87 6.93 7.75 -15.59
N ILE A 88 7.85 7.47 -14.68
CA ILE A 88 9.16 6.89 -14.98
C ILE A 88 8.99 5.42 -15.38
N ALA A 89 9.52 5.03 -16.53
CA ALA A 89 9.49 3.63 -16.95
C ALA A 89 10.24 2.72 -15.96
N GLN A 90 9.66 1.56 -15.65
CA GLN A 90 10.18 0.68 -14.59
C GLN A 90 11.62 0.22 -14.84
N ASN A 91 12.02 0.01 -16.09
CA ASN A 91 13.38 -0.36 -16.47
C ASN A 91 14.40 0.79 -16.31
N LEU A 92 13.96 2.04 -16.26
CA LEU A 92 14.80 3.21 -16.06
C LEU A 92 14.84 3.67 -14.60
N LYS A 93 13.88 3.26 -13.80
CA LYS A 93 13.72 3.74 -12.41
C LYS A 93 14.97 3.55 -11.58
N TRP A 94 15.67 2.44 -11.75
CA TRP A 94 16.87 2.09 -10.96
C TRP A 94 18.17 2.23 -11.75
N ASP A 95 18.12 2.79 -12.97
CA ASP A 95 19.32 3.08 -13.76
C ASP A 95 20.04 4.32 -13.18
N PRO A 96 21.29 4.18 -12.70
CA PRO A 96 22.05 5.31 -12.17
C PRO A 96 22.23 6.45 -13.17
N ASN A 97 22.28 6.13 -14.47
CA ASN A 97 22.45 7.14 -15.52
C ASN A 97 21.17 7.96 -15.72
N TYR A 98 20.01 7.40 -15.37
CA TYR A 98 18.72 8.08 -15.51
C TYR A 98 18.31 8.84 -14.25
N PHE A 99 19.06 8.70 -13.16
CA PHE A 99 18.71 9.28 -11.85
C PHE A 99 18.51 10.80 -11.91
N TYR A 100 19.42 11.54 -12.52
CA TYR A 100 19.31 13.01 -12.62
C TYR A 100 18.12 13.45 -13.46
N THR A 101 17.74 12.69 -14.48
CA THR A 101 16.52 12.93 -15.25
C THR A 101 15.28 12.74 -14.38
N THR A 102 15.23 11.66 -13.60
CA THR A 102 14.16 11.40 -12.62
C THR A 102 14.05 12.51 -11.59
N LEU A 103 15.18 12.95 -11.02
CA LEU A 103 15.23 14.04 -10.05
C LEU A 103 14.69 15.34 -10.64
N SER A 104 15.11 15.69 -11.87
CA SER A 104 14.65 16.89 -12.57
C SER A 104 13.14 16.85 -12.85
N ILE A 105 12.59 15.69 -13.23
CA ILE A 105 11.15 15.52 -13.47
C ILE A 105 10.38 15.81 -12.17
N TYR A 106 10.77 15.19 -11.04
CA TYR A 106 10.08 15.43 -9.78
C TYR A 106 10.28 16.84 -9.25
N GLN A 107 11.47 17.41 -9.40
CA GLN A 107 11.72 18.82 -9.04
C GLN A 107 10.76 19.74 -9.79
N HIS A 108 10.64 19.59 -11.10
CA HIS A 108 9.73 20.38 -11.93
C HIS A 108 8.26 20.21 -11.52
N LEU A 109 7.82 18.96 -11.29
CA LEU A 109 6.46 18.68 -10.83
C LEU A 109 6.17 19.32 -9.46
N ILE A 110 7.13 19.29 -8.53
CA ILE A 110 7.00 19.93 -7.22
C ILE A 110 6.88 21.45 -7.41
N GLU A 111 7.79 22.08 -8.16
CA GLU A 111 7.79 23.52 -8.41
C GLU A 111 6.47 24.02 -9.00
N GLN A 112 5.89 23.26 -9.93
CA GLN A 112 4.63 23.62 -10.56
C GLN A 112 3.40 23.51 -9.66
N ASN A 113 3.42 22.64 -8.64
CA ASN A 113 2.23 22.31 -7.87
C ASN A 113 2.32 22.73 -6.38
N LEU A 114 3.49 23.13 -5.89
CA LEU A 114 3.69 23.38 -4.47
C LEU A 114 2.83 24.53 -3.94
N ALA A 115 2.62 25.58 -4.73
CA ALA A 115 1.87 26.75 -4.32
C ALA A 115 0.35 26.48 -4.16
N ASP A 116 -0.19 25.56 -4.98
CA ASP A 116 -1.63 25.35 -5.13
C ASP A 116 -2.19 24.24 -4.23
N THR A 117 -1.37 23.62 -3.39
CA THR A 117 -1.74 22.49 -2.55
C THR A 117 -1.26 22.66 -1.12
N GLU A 118 -1.85 21.97 -0.17
CA GLU A 118 -1.37 21.91 1.21
C GLU A 118 -0.34 20.80 1.40
N LEU A 119 -0.57 19.65 0.73
CA LEU A 119 0.28 18.47 0.80
C LEU A 119 0.53 17.90 -0.59
N LEU A 120 1.79 17.78 -0.97
CA LEU A 120 2.22 16.99 -2.13
C LEU A 120 2.57 15.58 -1.69
N ILE A 121 2.20 14.58 -2.48
CA ILE A 121 2.59 13.18 -2.24
C ILE A 121 3.26 12.62 -3.49
N LEU A 122 4.50 12.19 -3.34
CA LEU A 122 5.27 11.48 -4.35
C LEU A 122 5.13 9.95 -4.16
N PRO A 123 5.27 9.16 -5.23
CA PRO A 123 5.12 7.71 -5.14
C PRO A 123 6.26 7.04 -4.37
N GLU A 124 6.07 5.73 -4.11
CA GLU A 124 7.09 4.84 -3.54
C GLU A 124 8.41 4.95 -4.31
N SER A 125 9.51 5.12 -3.57
CA SER A 125 10.86 5.25 -4.16
C SER A 125 10.87 6.21 -5.37
N ALA A 126 10.24 7.37 -5.22
CA ALA A 126 10.18 8.39 -6.28
C ALA A 126 11.59 8.81 -6.70
N LEU A 127 12.48 8.92 -5.73
CA LEU A 127 13.90 9.19 -5.93
C LEU A 127 14.70 7.92 -5.56
N PRO A 128 15.07 7.08 -6.54
CA PRO A 128 15.69 5.78 -6.32
C PRO A 128 17.20 5.91 -6.04
N ALA A 129 17.53 6.65 -5.00
CA ALA A 129 18.88 6.81 -4.48
C ALA A 129 18.88 6.79 -2.96
N LEU A 130 20.03 6.46 -2.38
CA LEU A 130 20.23 6.59 -0.95
C LEU A 130 20.00 8.04 -0.52
N GLU A 131 19.15 8.25 0.47
CA GLU A 131 18.75 9.56 0.97
C GLU A 131 19.96 10.45 1.36
N ASN A 132 20.98 9.87 1.98
CA ASN A 132 22.19 10.59 2.34
C ASN A 132 22.96 11.17 1.14
N ARG A 133 22.87 10.53 -0.04
CA ARG A 133 23.51 11.03 -1.27
C ARG A 133 22.80 12.24 -1.86
N ILE A 134 21.53 12.40 -1.56
CA ILE A 134 20.67 13.48 -2.06
C ILE A 134 20.10 14.32 -0.90
N ALA A 135 20.70 14.23 0.28
CA ALA A 135 20.32 15.03 1.45
C ALA A 135 20.27 16.55 1.18
N PRO A 136 21.18 17.15 0.38
CA PRO A 136 21.07 18.56 0.02
C PRO A 136 19.79 18.91 -0.74
N PHE A 137 19.29 18.01 -1.62
CA PHE A 137 18.01 18.19 -2.29
C PHE A 137 16.85 18.21 -1.28
N PHE A 138 16.82 17.24 -0.37
CA PHE A 138 15.77 17.18 0.66
C PHE A 138 15.82 18.38 1.62
N ALA A 139 17.00 18.83 2.02
CA ALA A 139 17.14 20.02 2.84
C ALA A 139 16.63 21.28 2.13
N SER A 140 16.91 21.44 0.84
CA SER A 140 16.39 22.54 0.03
C SER A 140 14.86 22.44 -0.12
N LEU A 141 14.34 21.25 -0.42
CA LEU A 141 12.90 20.99 -0.53
C LEU A 141 12.17 21.33 0.78
N ASP A 142 12.72 20.90 1.92
CA ASP A 142 12.18 21.19 3.24
C ASP A 142 12.13 22.71 3.52
N GLN A 143 13.21 23.42 3.20
CA GLN A 143 13.28 24.87 3.39
C GLN A 143 12.24 25.60 2.53
N VAL A 144 12.15 25.25 1.24
CA VAL A 144 11.20 25.88 0.29
C VAL A 144 9.76 25.58 0.68
N ALA A 145 9.46 24.32 1.02
CA ALA A 145 8.12 23.90 1.42
C ALA A 145 7.70 24.61 2.72
N ARG A 146 8.58 24.68 3.74
CA ARG A 146 8.29 25.40 4.99
C ARG A 146 8.07 26.90 4.77
N ALA A 147 8.85 27.53 3.91
CA ALA A 147 8.70 28.96 3.60
C ALA A 147 7.33 29.29 2.99
N GLN A 148 6.74 28.32 2.28
CA GLN A 148 5.41 28.44 1.68
C GLN A 148 4.30 27.84 2.55
N HIS A 149 4.61 27.35 3.75
CA HIS A 149 3.67 26.62 4.61
C HIS A 149 3.05 25.40 3.90
N ARG A 150 3.84 24.69 3.12
CA ARG A 150 3.47 23.46 2.42
C ARG A 150 4.27 22.27 2.95
N GLU A 151 3.77 21.07 2.70
CA GLU A 151 4.48 19.84 3.09
C GLU A 151 4.49 18.85 1.93
N VAL A 152 5.52 18.00 1.90
CA VAL A 152 5.76 17.04 0.82
C VAL A 152 6.08 15.68 1.41
N MET A 153 5.25 14.68 1.15
CA MET A 153 5.56 13.27 1.45
C MET A 153 6.35 12.67 0.30
N VAL A 154 7.50 12.11 0.61
CA VAL A 154 8.41 11.56 -0.42
C VAL A 154 8.79 10.12 -0.09
N GLY A 155 8.57 9.21 -1.06
CA GLY A 155 9.12 7.86 -1.03
C GLY A 155 10.63 7.89 -1.33
N THR A 156 11.44 7.35 -0.45
CA THR A 156 12.90 7.38 -0.51
C THR A 156 13.53 6.06 -0.06
N VAL A 157 14.83 5.90 -0.33
CA VAL A 157 15.64 4.79 0.18
C VAL A 157 16.51 5.30 1.31
N TYR A 158 16.20 4.87 2.51
CA TYR A 158 16.90 5.28 3.73
C TYR A 158 17.85 4.20 4.24
N ARG A 159 19.05 4.60 4.63
CA ARG A 159 19.98 3.74 5.39
C ARG A 159 20.02 4.25 6.82
N ASP A 160 19.63 3.39 7.75
CA ASP A 160 19.79 3.65 9.18
C ASP A 160 21.25 3.45 9.58
N ASP A 161 21.91 4.53 9.97
CA ASP A 161 23.33 4.50 10.32
C ASP A 161 23.63 3.70 11.61
N ILE A 162 22.63 3.51 12.49
CA ILE A 162 22.80 2.77 13.74
C ILE A 162 22.71 1.28 13.49
N SER A 163 21.66 0.82 12.82
CA SER A 163 21.44 -0.61 12.55
C SER A 163 22.08 -1.10 11.24
N GLY A 164 22.51 -0.18 10.37
CA GLY A 164 22.99 -0.47 9.03
C GLY A 164 21.90 -0.90 8.03
N LYS A 165 20.64 -0.95 8.45
CA LYS A 165 19.50 -1.38 7.64
C LYS A 165 19.24 -0.48 6.46
N LEU A 166 18.94 -1.09 5.32
CA LEU A 166 18.46 -0.41 4.11
C LEU A 166 16.93 -0.50 4.04
N LEU A 167 16.25 0.62 4.09
CA LEU A 167 14.81 0.70 4.29
C LEU A 167 14.13 1.43 3.12
N ASN A 168 13.03 0.87 2.64
CA ASN A 168 12.10 1.57 1.76
C ASN A 168 11.18 2.43 2.64
N SER A 169 11.24 3.75 2.48
CA SER A 169 10.69 4.67 3.46
C SER A 169 9.84 5.77 2.83
N ILE A 170 8.95 6.34 3.64
CA ILE A 170 8.29 7.62 3.37
C ILE A 170 8.74 8.61 4.44
N MET A 171 9.13 9.80 4.04
CA MET A 171 9.41 10.91 4.94
C MET A 171 8.62 12.16 4.55
N VAL A 172 8.54 13.14 5.45
CA VAL A 172 7.85 14.40 5.23
C VAL A 172 8.86 15.56 5.26
N ALA A 173 8.91 16.33 4.19
CA ALA A 173 9.63 17.60 4.10
C ALA A 173 8.66 18.78 4.26
N GLY A 174 9.13 19.90 4.78
CA GLY A 174 8.33 21.11 4.98
C GLY A 174 7.59 21.18 6.32
N ASN A 175 7.68 20.15 7.17
CA ASN A 175 7.02 20.14 8.46
C ASN A 175 7.76 21.03 9.46
N THR A 176 7.05 21.94 10.12
CA THR A 176 7.66 22.89 11.06
C THR A 176 8.03 22.29 12.41
N GLN A 177 7.33 21.26 12.85
CA GLN A 177 7.60 20.55 14.11
C GLN A 177 8.71 19.49 13.93
N PHE A 178 8.79 18.92 12.73
CA PHE A 178 9.76 17.88 12.36
C PHE A 178 10.50 18.31 11.08
N PRO A 179 11.38 19.34 11.14
CA PRO A 179 12.16 19.75 9.98
C PRO A 179 13.03 18.58 9.49
N TYR A 180 13.28 18.55 8.20
CA TYR A 180 14.06 17.49 7.60
C TYR A 180 15.45 17.36 8.25
N GLN A 181 15.74 16.16 8.67
CA GLN A 181 17.04 15.65 9.08
C GLN A 181 17.15 14.21 8.57
N LEU A 182 18.37 13.74 8.32
CA LEU A 182 18.57 12.39 7.77
C LEU A 182 18.00 11.28 8.68
N ASP A 183 18.04 11.50 9.99
CA ASP A 183 17.52 10.63 11.04
C ASP A 183 16.14 11.06 11.58
N THR A 184 15.38 11.85 10.79
CA THR A 184 14.04 12.30 11.21
C THR A 184 13.17 11.15 11.69
N THR A 185 12.52 11.34 12.84
CA THR A 185 11.54 10.39 13.37
C THR A 185 10.17 10.48 12.68
N ASN A 186 9.92 11.54 11.90
CA ASN A 186 8.72 11.67 11.07
C ASN A 186 8.87 10.90 9.76
N ARG A 187 9.04 9.60 9.90
CA ARG A 187 9.35 8.62 8.86
C ARG A 187 8.56 7.34 9.09
N TYR A 188 8.14 6.71 8.01
CA TYR A 188 7.60 5.35 8.00
C TYR A 188 8.51 4.46 7.15
N ASN A 189 8.82 3.28 7.65
CA ASN A 189 9.68 2.30 6.99
C ASN A 189 8.84 1.05 6.64
N LYS A 190 8.84 0.66 5.38
CA LYS A 190 8.08 -0.50 4.90
C LYS A 190 8.39 -1.75 5.71
N HIS A 191 7.36 -2.37 6.26
CA HIS A 191 7.48 -3.59 7.08
C HIS A 191 7.30 -4.86 6.24
N HIS A 192 6.24 -4.91 5.42
CA HIS A 192 6.01 -6.04 4.52
C HIS A 192 6.73 -5.83 3.19
N LEU A 193 7.81 -6.60 3.02
CA LEU A 193 8.62 -6.59 1.80
C LEU A 193 8.10 -7.60 0.79
N VAL A 194 8.19 -7.26 -0.49
CA VAL A 194 7.80 -8.12 -1.60
C VAL A 194 8.81 -9.26 -1.77
N PRO A 195 8.40 -10.54 -1.63
CA PRO A 195 9.29 -11.66 -1.89
C PRO A 195 9.82 -11.61 -3.33
N PHE A 196 11.11 -11.89 -3.51
CA PHE A 196 11.84 -11.84 -4.79
C PHE A 196 11.89 -10.46 -5.47
N GLY A 197 11.26 -9.44 -4.90
CA GLY A 197 11.35 -8.06 -5.37
C GLY A 197 12.20 -7.19 -4.46
N GLU A 198 12.02 -7.31 -3.14
CA GLU A 198 12.70 -6.52 -2.15
C GLU A 198 13.58 -7.35 -1.19
N TYR A 199 13.32 -8.64 -1.10
CA TYR A 199 14.16 -9.59 -0.38
C TYR A 199 14.07 -10.98 -1.00
N VAL A 200 15.08 -11.83 -0.78
CA VAL A 200 15.07 -13.24 -1.23
C VAL A 200 14.68 -14.13 -0.05
N PRO A 201 13.49 -14.79 -0.09
CA PRO A 201 13.14 -15.77 0.93
C PRO A 201 14.17 -16.91 0.95
N LEU A 202 14.56 -17.36 2.15
CA LEU A 202 15.53 -18.44 2.32
C LEU A 202 16.86 -18.18 1.56
N GLU A 203 17.33 -16.95 1.56
CA GLU A 203 18.53 -16.53 0.82
C GLU A 203 19.71 -17.49 1.02
N ASN A 204 19.98 -17.94 2.24
CA ASN A 204 21.06 -18.87 2.55
C ASN A 204 20.94 -20.21 1.82
N LEU A 205 19.72 -20.69 1.55
CA LEU A 205 19.45 -21.92 0.81
C LEU A 205 19.50 -21.69 -0.70
N LEU A 206 19.05 -20.51 -1.15
CA LEU A 206 18.94 -20.17 -2.57
C LEU A 206 20.20 -19.47 -3.12
N ARG A 207 21.18 -19.15 -2.29
CA ARG A 207 22.45 -18.53 -2.67
C ARG A 207 23.16 -19.20 -3.87
N PRO A 208 23.18 -20.53 -4.01
CA PRO A 208 23.76 -21.15 -5.20
C PRO A 208 23.01 -20.84 -6.51
N LEU A 209 21.76 -20.42 -6.42
CA LEU A 209 20.88 -20.08 -7.55
C LEU A 209 20.83 -18.57 -7.82
N ASN A 210 21.60 -17.74 -7.12
CA ASN A 210 21.61 -16.28 -7.23
C ASN A 210 21.89 -15.78 -8.66
N SER A 211 22.61 -16.56 -9.49
CA SER A 211 22.82 -16.20 -10.90
C SER A 211 21.54 -16.19 -11.74
N VAL A 212 20.48 -16.87 -11.25
CA VAL A 212 19.15 -16.92 -11.90
C VAL A 212 18.25 -15.81 -11.38
N PHE A 213 18.49 -15.31 -10.16
CA PHE A 213 17.65 -14.31 -9.46
C PHE A 213 18.38 -12.97 -9.30
N ASN A 214 18.98 -12.45 -10.36
CA ASN A 214 19.67 -11.16 -10.37
C ASN A 214 18.65 -10.01 -10.23
N LEU A 215 18.06 -9.88 -9.04
CA LEU A 215 17.04 -8.86 -8.74
C LEU A 215 17.72 -7.61 -8.16
N PRO A 216 17.63 -6.44 -8.81
CA PRO A 216 18.27 -5.19 -8.37
C PRO A 216 17.84 -4.69 -6.98
N MET A 217 16.75 -5.25 -6.43
CA MET A 217 16.06 -4.79 -5.22
C MET A 217 16.12 -5.76 -4.04
N SER A 218 16.89 -6.83 -4.11
CA SER A 218 16.90 -7.91 -3.11
C SER A 218 17.68 -7.61 -1.81
N ALA A 219 17.71 -6.36 -1.40
CA ALA A 219 18.53 -5.92 -0.27
C ALA A 219 17.84 -5.01 0.75
N PHE A 220 16.50 -4.88 0.70
CA PHE A 220 15.80 -4.11 1.72
C PHE A 220 15.60 -4.90 3.00
N ASP A 221 15.74 -4.18 4.11
CA ASP A 221 15.41 -4.66 5.45
C ASP A 221 13.98 -4.24 5.83
N ARG A 222 13.40 -4.98 6.79
CA ARG A 222 12.07 -4.67 7.30
C ARG A 222 12.13 -3.54 8.32
N GLY A 223 11.23 -2.57 8.17
CA GLY A 223 10.88 -1.64 9.24
C GLY A 223 10.15 -2.33 10.38
N ASP A 224 9.93 -1.63 11.47
CA ASP A 224 9.21 -2.16 12.62
C ASP A 224 7.76 -2.48 12.30
N ALA A 225 7.19 -3.50 12.97
CA ALA A 225 5.82 -3.92 12.73
C ALA A 225 4.78 -2.88 13.19
N VAL A 226 5.11 -2.11 14.22
CA VAL A 226 4.29 -1.00 14.71
C VAL A 226 5.16 0.25 14.74
N GLN A 227 4.71 1.30 14.05
CA GLN A 227 5.46 2.53 13.89
C GLN A 227 4.60 3.74 14.29
N PRO A 228 5.23 4.88 14.61
CA PRO A 228 4.51 6.14 14.79
C PRO A 228 3.76 6.54 13.52
N SER A 229 2.63 7.24 13.67
CA SER A 229 1.94 7.86 12.54
C SER A 229 2.82 8.96 11.95
N LEU A 230 2.83 9.11 10.62
CA LEU A 230 3.43 10.29 10.00
C LEU A 230 2.59 11.53 10.31
N ARG A 231 3.25 12.65 10.50
CA ARG A 231 2.61 13.94 10.74
C ARG A 231 2.81 14.87 9.55
N ALA A 232 1.71 15.29 8.96
CA ALA A 232 1.72 16.32 7.91
C ALA A 232 0.48 17.20 8.03
N LYS A 233 0.64 18.52 7.88
CA LYS A 233 -0.44 19.52 7.90
C LYS A 233 -1.34 19.43 9.14
N ASN A 234 -0.75 19.14 10.32
CA ASN A 234 -1.46 18.89 11.58
C ASN A 234 -2.38 17.66 11.56
N HIS A 235 -2.20 16.75 10.62
CA HIS A 235 -2.90 15.47 10.53
C HIS A 235 -1.97 14.30 10.81
N TYR A 236 -2.57 13.20 11.24
CA TYR A 236 -1.91 11.94 11.48
C TYR A 236 -2.23 10.96 10.35
N PHE A 237 -1.19 10.50 9.69
CA PHE A 237 -1.28 9.52 8.60
C PHE A 237 -0.77 8.16 9.06
N MET A 238 -1.49 7.12 8.70
CA MET A 238 -1.03 5.74 8.81
C MET A 238 -0.66 5.25 7.41
N PRO A 239 0.65 5.27 7.05
CA PRO A 239 1.08 4.90 5.71
C PRO A 239 0.99 3.40 5.47
N ALA A 240 0.78 3.05 4.19
CA ALA A 240 0.97 1.70 3.68
C ALA A 240 1.70 1.82 2.33
N ILE A 241 2.89 1.23 2.22
CA ILE A 241 3.69 1.29 1.01
C ILE A 241 3.33 0.11 0.11
N CYS A 242 2.82 0.43 -1.12
CA CYS A 242 2.52 -0.56 -2.13
C CYS A 242 1.52 -1.62 -1.63
N TYR A 243 1.86 -2.89 -1.71
CA TYR A 243 0.95 -3.98 -1.36
C TYR A 243 0.70 -4.14 0.16
N GLU A 244 1.36 -3.37 1.02
CA GLU A 244 1.05 -3.37 2.46
C GLU A 244 -0.43 -3.09 2.75
N ILE A 245 -1.11 -2.36 1.85
CA ILE A 245 -2.54 -2.04 1.99
C ILE A 245 -3.44 -3.29 2.07
N ILE A 246 -2.99 -4.45 1.58
CA ILE A 246 -3.77 -5.68 1.65
C ILE A 246 -3.64 -6.42 3.00
N PHE A 247 -2.66 -6.04 3.83
CA PHE A 247 -2.44 -6.68 5.13
C PHE A 247 -3.24 -5.99 6.24
N GLY A 248 -4.55 -6.23 6.27
CA GLY A 248 -5.48 -5.59 7.20
C GLY A 248 -5.07 -5.69 8.67
N GLU A 249 -4.43 -6.77 9.10
CA GLU A 249 -3.94 -6.92 10.48
C GLU A 249 -2.79 -5.96 10.79
N GLN A 250 -1.85 -5.73 9.86
CA GLN A 250 -0.81 -4.72 10.02
C GLN A 250 -1.40 -3.32 10.08
N LEU A 251 -2.33 -3.01 9.17
CA LEU A 251 -3.01 -1.72 9.17
C LEU A 251 -3.72 -1.50 10.52
N ARG A 252 -4.48 -2.48 10.99
CA ARG A 252 -5.18 -2.42 12.26
C ARG A 252 -4.25 -2.18 13.45
N ARG A 253 -3.06 -2.79 13.48
CA ARG A 253 -2.06 -2.58 14.55
C ARG A 253 -1.46 -1.18 14.55
N ASN A 254 -1.34 -0.57 13.37
CA ASN A 254 -0.78 0.77 13.20
C ASN A 254 -1.85 1.88 13.24
N LEU A 255 -3.13 1.53 13.10
CA LEU A 255 -4.23 2.48 13.22
C LEU A 255 -4.38 2.93 14.68
N LYS A 256 -4.34 4.23 14.90
CA LYS A 256 -4.45 4.86 16.23
C LYS A 256 -5.71 5.72 16.29
N PRO A 257 -6.22 6.02 17.51
CA PRO A 257 -7.41 6.86 17.66
C PRO A 257 -7.30 8.23 17.01
N GLU A 258 -6.08 8.78 16.95
CA GLU A 258 -5.78 10.07 16.33
C GLU A 258 -5.54 10.00 14.81
N THR A 259 -5.53 8.82 14.19
CA THR A 259 -5.28 8.68 12.74
C THR A 259 -6.41 9.34 11.94
N ASP A 260 -6.04 10.32 11.11
CA ASP A 260 -6.96 11.03 10.22
C ASP A 260 -7.05 10.38 8.83
N TYR A 261 -5.93 9.87 8.30
CA TYR A 261 -5.81 9.32 6.94
C TYR A 261 -5.02 8.01 6.90
N ILE A 262 -5.37 7.16 5.94
CA ILE A 262 -4.63 5.94 5.57
C ILE A 262 -4.07 6.13 4.17
#